data_5b71a5e4f4646b7178a075c4874f3c1c
#
_entry.id   5b71a5e4f4646b7178a075c4874f3c1c
#
_cell.length_a   1.000
_cell.length_b   1.000
_cell.length_c   1.000
_cell.angle_alpha   90.00
_cell.angle_beta   90.00
_cell.angle_gamma   90.00
#
_symmetry.space_group_name_H-M   'P 1'
#
loop_
_entity.id
_entity.type
_entity.pdbx_description
1 polymer ?
#
loop_
_entity_poly.entity_id
_entity_poly.type
_entity_poly.pdbx_seq_one_letter_code
_entity_poly.pdbx_strand_id
1 'polypeptide(L)'
;MPNHTVRSLRVLIVDDDPVIRTTFAEQLDAQRAVTVVAAASGGRQAISLLMTGQQPIDVVLLDSDMPDMDGAQTAKAIHQRFPRMPIVMFTVFSRDEMLSDALAEGVSGFITKDESTENVAAALLRASRGEPVMSSRPTEMLVNAYQAEQRRRHAEAHTQQLVAELPPRLQEVYACLLEGLTNRRIARTLDISENTVRIYASEVLHPLGHTSRTELIASALGT
;
A
#
# COMPACT_ATOMS: atom_id res chain seq x y z
N MET A 1 -49.43 0.54 0.74
CA MET A 1 -47.99 0.25 0.53
C MET A 1 -47.21 1.23 1.36
N PRO A 2 -46.50 0.81 2.43
CA PRO A 2 -45.67 1.79 3.19
C PRO A 2 -44.55 2.26 2.27
N ASN A 3 -44.46 3.56 2.09
CA ASN A 3 -43.42 4.26 1.38
C ASN A 3 -42.11 4.06 2.19
N HIS A 4 -41.30 3.07 1.84
CA HIS A 4 -39.93 2.96 2.36
C HIS A 4 -39.16 4.17 1.83
N THR A 5 -39.16 5.23 2.61
CA THR A 5 -38.21 6.34 2.43
C THR A 5 -36.82 5.71 2.54
N VAL A 6 -36.19 5.42 1.43
CA VAL A 6 -34.80 4.94 1.42
C VAL A 6 -33.97 6.06 2.04
N ARG A 7 -33.50 5.82 3.26
CA ARG A 7 -32.68 6.79 4.00
C ARG A 7 -31.39 6.99 3.19
N SER A 8 -31.12 8.23 2.78
CA SER A 8 -29.89 8.57 2.10
C SER A 8 -28.68 8.27 2.99
N LEU A 9 -27.59 7.78 2.40
CA LEU A 9 -26.32 7.50 3.07
C LEU A 9 -25.66 8.82 3.48
N ARG A 10 -25.32 8.99 4.74
CA ARG A 10 -24.73 10.23 5.28
C ARG A 10 -23.22 10.19 5.16
N VAL A 11 -22.68 11.13 4.40
CA VAL A 11 -21.27 11.20 4.01
C VAL A 11 -20.57 12.34 4.76
N LEU A 12 -19.40 12.06 5.32
CA LEU A 12 -18.39 13.05 5.68
C LEU A 12 -17.36 13.13 4.56
N ILE A 13 -17.18 14.31 3.97
CA ILE A 13 -16.07 14.57 3.03
C ILE A 13 -14.90 15.17 3.80
N VAL A 14 -13.70 14.64 3.57
CA VAL A 14 -12.46 15.12 4.18
C VAL A 14 -11.45 15.36 3.05
N ASP A 15 -11.14 16.62 2.78
CA ASP A 15 -10.30 17.05 1.68
C ASP A 15 -9.77 18.45 1.97
N ASP A 16 -8.51 18.77 1.69
CA ASP A 16 -7.96 20.10 1.91
C ASP A 16 -8.33 21.07 0.79
N ASP A 17 -8.74 20.56 -0.40
CA ASP A 17 -9.21 21.36 -1.51
C ASP A 17 -10.62 21.94 -1.23
N PRO A 18 -10.79 23.27 -1.16
CA PRO A 18 -12.08 23.88 -0.95
C PRO A 18 -13.09 23.58 -2.09
N VAL A 19 -12.63 23.33 -3.32
CA VAL A 19 -13.52 22.98 -4.45
C VAL A 19 -14.19 21.63 -4.22
N ILE A 20 -13.47 20.67 -3.69
CA ILE A 20 -14.02 19.36 -3.33
C ILE A 20 -15.02 19.49 -2.18
N ARG A 21 -14.67 20.25 -1.14
CA ARG A 21 -15.57 20.47 0.01
C ARG A 21 -16.84 21.25 -0.29
N THR A 22 -16.87 22.00 -1.39
CA THR A 22 -18.04 22.81 -1.79
C THR A 22 -18.67 22.25 -3.07
N THR A 23 -18.10 22.54 -4.23
CA THR A 23 -18.71 22.23 -5.53
C THR A 23 -18.94 20.73 -5.74
N PHE A 24 -17.92 19.90 -5.43
CA PHE A 24 -18.10 18.45 -5.54
C PHE A 24 -19.08 17.91 -4.49
N ALA A 25 -19.02 18.41 -3.27
CA ALA A 25 -19.97 18.05 -2.22
C ALA A 25 -21.43 18.35 -2.62
N GLU A 26 -21.72 19.53 -3.20
CA GLU A 26 -23.03 19.88 -3.72
C GLU A 26 -23.49 18.96 -4.85
N GLN A 27 -22.58 18.63 -5.78
CA GLN A 27 -22.88 17.70 -6.88
C GLN A 27 -23.13 16.28 -6.39
N LEU A 28 -22.40 15.83 -5.35
CA LEU A 28 -22.58 14.53 -4.74
C LEU A 28 -23.91 14.48 -3.94
N ASP A 29 -24.25 15.54 -3.22
CA ASP A 29 -25.52 15.68 -2.47
C ASP A 29 -26.74 15.69 -3.42
N ALA A 30 -26.58 16.15 -4.66
CA ALA A 30 -27.63 16.06 -5.66
C ALA A 30 -27.96 14.61 -6.09
N GLN A 31 -27.12 13.65 -5.74
CA GLN A 31 -27.40 12.21 -5.93
C GLN A 31 -28.35 11.74 -4.83
N ARG A 32 -29.59 11.37 -5.14
CA ARG A 32 -30.63 11.03 -4.16
C ARG A 32 -30.26 9.92 -3.17
N ALA A 33 -29.24 9.13 -3.48
CA ALA A 33 -28.81 7.99 -2.69
C ALA A 33 -27.89 8.35 -1.51
N VAL A 34 -27.26 9.53 -1.54
CA VAL A 34 -26.30 10.01 -0.55
C VAL A 34 -26.67 11.41 -0.07
N THR A 35 -26.18 11.80 1.11
CA THR A 35 -26.32 13.17 1.64
C THR A 35 -25.02 13.55 2.31
N VAL A 36 -24.40 14.64 1.88
CA VAL A 36 -23.19 15.18 2.51
C VAL A 36 -23.61 15.95 3.77
N VAL A 37 -23.39 15.34 4.93
CA VAL A 37 -23.80 15.90 6.23
C VAL A 37 -22.73 16.74 6.88
N ALA A 38 -21.47 16.57 6.49
CA ALA A 38 -20.34 17.35 7.00
C ALA A 38 -19.18 17.37 6.00
N ALA A 39 -18.35 18.40 6.09
CA ALA A 39 -17.09 18.51 5.35
C ALA A 39 -15.99 18.98 6.30
N ALA A 40 -14.79 18.41 6.16
CA ALA A 40 -13.61 18.74 6.94
C ALA A 40 -12.43 19.06 6.01
N SER A 41 -11.61 20.05 6.39
CA SER A 41 -10.41 20.44 5.64
C SER A 41 -9.16 19.65 5.98
N GLY A 42 -9.28 18.58 6.79
CA GLY A 42 -8.17 17.72 7.19
C GLY A 42 -8.53 16.74 8.28
N GLY A 43 -7.63 15.80 8.56
CA GLY A 43 -7.88 14.66 9.43
C GLY A 43 -8.25 15.03 10.86
N ARG A 44 -7.60 16.03 11.46
CA ARG A 44 -7.93 16.48 12.84
C ARG A 44 -9.36 16.99 12.95
N GLN A 45 -9.83 17.75 11.98
CA GLN A 45 -11.19 18.26 11.95
C GLN A 45 -12.19 17.11 11.72
N ALA A 46 -11.89 16.17 10.84
CA ALA A 46 -12.73 14.99 10.60
C ALA A 46 -12.94 14.17 11.89
N ILE A 47 -11.85 13.89 12.62
CA ILE A 47 -11.91 13.17 13.90
C ILE A 47 -12.76 13.95 14.92
N SER A 48 -12.60 15.26 14.99
CA SER A 48 -13.40 16.11 15.91
C SER A 48 -14.89 16.04 15.57
N LEU A 49 -15.27 16.12 14.27
CA LEU A 49 -16.65 16.01 13.83
C LEU A 49 -17.27 14.64 14.17
N LEU A 50 -16.54 13.57 13.96
CA LEU A 50 -16.98 12.21 14.33
C LEU A 50 -17.16 12.07 15.85
N MET A 51 -16.27 12.66 16.65
CA MET A 51 -16.34 12.59 18.12
C MET A 51 -17.47 13.41 18.71
N THR A 52 -17.84 14.56 18.14
CA THR A 52 -18.94 15.38 18.62
C THR A 52 -20.29 14.68 18.47
N GLY A 53 -20.42 13.76 17.50
CA GLY A 53 -21.65 13.01 17.26
C GLY A 53 -22.88 13.90 16.93
N GLN A 54 -22.66 15.18 16.61
CA GLN A 54 -23.77 16.12 16.32
C GLN A 54 -24.57 15.69 15.10
N GLN A 55 -23.89 15.06 14.13
CA GLN A 55 -24.57 14.47 12.99
C GLN A 55 -24.08 13.03 12.82
N PRO A 56 -25.01 12.08 12.65
CA PRO A 56 -24.64 10.70 12.39
C PRO A 56 -24.04 10.57 10.99
N ILE A 57 -22.87 9.93 10.89
CA ILE A 57 -22.10 9.70 9.66
C ILE A 57 -22.07 8.20 9.40
N ASP A 58 -22.36 7.78 8.18
CA ASP A 58 -22.40 6.38 7.75
C ASP A 58 -21.13 5.96 7.00
N VAL A 59 -20.45 6.89 6.34
CA VAL A 59 -19.23 6.66 5.55
C VAL A 59 -18.38 7.93 5.48
N VAL A 60 -17.07 7.76 5.39
CA VAL A 60 -16.10 8.84 5.17
C VAL A 60 -15.53 8.74 3.78
N LEU A 61 -15.59 9.82 3.01
CA LEU A 61 -14.87 10.03 1.78
C LEU A 61 -13.63 10.87 2.11
N LEU A 62 -12.43 10.28 2.00
CA LEU A 62 -11.20 10.81 2.58
C LEU A 62 -10.13 11.02 1.52
N ASP A 63 -9.65 12.25 1.39
CA ASP A 63 -8.48 12.51 0.56
C ASP A 63 -7.23 11.83 1.11
N SER A 64 -6.39 11.38 0.20
CA SER A 64 -5.13 10.70 0.52
C SER A 64 -3.99 11.67 0.84
N ASP A 65 -3.95 12.85 0.21
CA ASP A 65 -2.82 13.77 0.25
C ASP A 65 -3.23 15.11 0.88
N MET A 66 -3.20 15.16 2.21
CA MET A 66 -3.57 16.35 2.98
C MET A 66 -2.37 16.83 3.80
N PRO A 67 -2.22 18.16 4.04
CA PRO A 67 -1.20 18.69 4.93
C PRO A 67 -1.42 18.22 6.39
N ASP A 68 -0.34 18.17 7.16
CA ASP A 68 -0.29 17.82 8.60
C ASP A 68 -0.63 16.36 8.96
N MET A 69 -1.68 15.80 8.41
CA MET A 69 -2.13 14.42 8.64
C MET A 69 -2.69 13.88 7.33
N ASP A 70 -1.96 12.97 6.69
CA ASP A 70 -2.37 12.32 5.45
C ASP A 70 -3.60 11.40 5.63
N GLY A 71 -4.11 10.89 4.51
CA GLY A 71 -5.29 10.04 4.51
C GLY A 71 -5.10 8.74 5.27
N ALA A 72 -3.93 8.07 5.16
CA ALA A 72 -3.66 6.82 5.87
C ALA A 72 -3.59 7.03 7.38
N GLN A 73 -2.89 8.07 7.84
CA GLN A 73 -2.84 8.46 9.25
C GLN A 73 -4.22 8.83 9.79
N THR A 74 -5.02 9.52 8.96
CA THR A 74 -6.41 9.89 9.32
C THR A 74 -7.29 8.65 9.43
N ALA A 75 -7.23 7.72 8.47
CA ALA A 75 -7.97 6.46 8.49
C ALA A 75 -7.63 5.65 9.74
N LYS A 76 -6.35 5.50 10.05
CA LYS A 76 -5.86 4.86 11.28
C LYS A 76 -6.47 5.47 12.53
N ALA A 77 -6.39 6.79 12.66
CA ALA A 77 -6.90 7.50 13.83
C ALA A 77 -8.44 7.41 13.98
N ILE A 78 -9.16 7.35 12.84
CA ILE A 78 -10.61 7.10 12.83
C ILE A 78 -10.89 5.66 13.27
N HIS A 79 -10.23 4.64 12.68
CA HIS A 79 -10.48 3.23 13.00
C HIS A 79 -10.11 2.87 14.45
N GLN A 80 -9.15 3.52 15.06
CA GLN A 80 -8.87 3.36 16.50
C GLN A 80 -10.06 3.69 17.39
N ARG A 81 -10.95 4.60 16.98
CA ARG A 81 -12.12 5.06 17.75
C ARG A 81 -13.43 4.51 17.20
N PHE A 82 -13.50 4.32 15.91
CA PHE A 82 -14.65 3.85 15.14
C PHE A 82 -14.25 2.68 14.22
N PRO A 83 -13.96 1.49 14.78
CA PRO A 83 -13.37 0.36 14.03
C PRO A 83 -14.22 -0.15 12.85
N ARG A 84 -15.50 0.21 12.81
CA ARG A 84 -16.43 -0.21 11.75
C ARG A 84 -16.82 0.94 10.82
N MET A 85 -16.21 2.10 10.94
CA MET A 85 -16.50 3.23 10.05
C MET A 85 -15.99 2.91 8.65
N PRO A 86 -16.85 2.82 7.64
CA PRO A 86 -16.38 2.68 6.27
C PRO A 86 -15.64 3.94 5.83
N ILE A 87 -14.44 3.76 5.31
CA ILE A 87 -13.59 4.83 4.78
C ILE A 87 -13.27 4.50 3.33
N VAL A 88 -13.61 5.41 2.43
CA VAL A 88 -13.24 5.33 1.01
C VAL A 88 -12.24 6.44 0.72
N MET A 89 -11.05 6.04 0.25
CA MET A 89 -10.03 6.99 -0.17
C MET A 89 -10.43 7.65 -1.48
N PHE A 90 -10.29 8.98 -1.57
CA PHE A 90 -10.63 9.79 -2.73
C PHE A 90 -9.40 10.55 -3.21
N THR A 91 -8.77 10.12 -4.29
CA THR A 91 -7.39 10.51 -4.59
C THR A 91 -7.14 10.80 -6.07
N VAL A 92 -6.15 11.63 -6.35
CA VAL A 92 -5.64 11.85 -7.72
C VAL A 92 -4.62 10.78 -8.14
N PHE A 93 -4.22 9.89 -7.27
CA PHE A 93 -3.19 8.85 -7.42
C PHE A 93 -1.87 9.32 -8.06
N SER A 94 -0.88 9.52 -7.23
CA SER A 94 0.48 9.82 -7.68
C SER A 94 1.56 8.86 -7.15
N ARG A 95 1.27 7.99 -6.14
CA ARG A 95 2.29 7.15 -5.50
C ARG A 95 1.75 5.79 -5.05
N ASP A 96 2.51 4.72 -5.35
CA ASP A 96 2.18 3.33 -4.99
C ASP A 96 2.21 3.08 -3.47
N GLU A 97 3.08 3.78 -2.73
CA GLU A 97 3.25 3.62 -1.28
C GLU A 97 1.99 3.97 -0.49
N MET A 98 1.27 5.03 -0.88
CA MET A 98 0.04 5.48 -0.21
C MET A 98 -1.09 4.45 -0.30
N LEU A 99 -1.15 3.67 -1.40
CA LEU A 99 -2.14 2.60 -1.57
C LEU A 99 -1.91 1.48 -0.55
N SER A 100 -0.65 1.07 -0.38
CA SER A 100 -0.28 0.00 0.55
C SER A 100 -0.56 0.39 2.00
N ASP A 101 -0.20 1.61 2.40
CA ASP A 101 -0.39 2.11 3.77
C ASP A 101 -1.88 2.21 4.13
N ALA A 102 -2.70 2.77 3.25
CA ALA A 102 -4.13 2.88 3.50
C ALA A 102 -4.83 1.51 3.50
N LEU A 103 -4.41 0.57 2.65
CA LEU A 103 -4.92 -0.82 2.70
C LEU A 103 -4.60 -1.50 4.03
N ALA A 104 -3.39 -1.29 4.57
CA ALA A 104 -2.99 -1.83 5.87
C ALA A 104 -3.87 -1.29 7.02
N GLU A 105 -4.39 -0.06 6.91
CA GLU A 105 -5.29 0.53 7.89
C GLU A 105 -6.78 0.12 7.69
N GLY A 106 -7.07 -0.80 6.75
CA GLY A 106 -8.38 -1.42 6.59
C GLY A 106 -9.44 -0.52 5.94
N VAL A 107 -9.06 0.40 5.07
CA VAL A 107 -10.02 1.22 4.30
C VAL A 107 -10.92 0.36 3.42
N SER A 108 -12.14 0.80 3.20
CA SER A 108 -13.16 0.07 2.43
C SER A 108 -12.94 0.16 0.92
N GLY A 109 -12.10 1.08 0.46
CA GLY A 109 -11.77 1.20 -0.96
C GLY A 109 -11.09 2.48 -1.38
N PHE A 110 -10.89 2.58 -2.70
CA PHE A 110 -10.19 3.68 -3.35
C PHE A 110 -10.94 4.12 -4.61
N ILE A 111 -11.20 5.42 -4.71
CA ILE A 111 -11.85 6.05 -5.84
C ILE A 111 -10.98 7.21 -6.31
N THR A 112 -10.85 7.39 -7.61
CA THR A 112 -10.11 8.51 -8.18
C THR A 112 -10.98 9.76 -8.27
N LYS A 113 -10.39 10.94 -8.11
CA LYS A 113 -11.10 12.25 -8.14
C LYS A 113 -11.64 12.61 -9.52
N ASP A 114 -11.30 11.87 -10.57
CA ASP A 114 -11.83 12.00 -11.92
C ASP A 114 -13.10 11.16 -12.17
N GLU A 115 -13.53 10.35 -11.21
CA GLU A 115 -14.79 9.64 -11.29
C GLU A 115 -16.00 10.59 -11.25
N SER A 116 -17.07 10.21 -11.94
CA SER A 116 -18.33 10.93 -11.85
C SER A 116 -18.95 10.83 -10.45
N THR A 117 -19.67 11.87 -10.02
CA THR A 117 -20.37 11.87 -8.73
C THR A 117 -21.36 10.70 -8.59
N GLU A 118 -21.94 10.22 -9.70
CA GLU A 118 -22.80 9.04 -9.73
C GLU A 118 -22.02 7.77 -9.35
N ASN A 119 -20.83 7.58 -9.95
CA ASN A 119 -19.95 6.46 -9.63
C ASN A 119 -19.47 6.52 -8.18
N VAL A 120 -19.10 7.70 -7.69
CA VAL A 120 -18.69 7.91 -6.30
C VAL A 120 -19.84 7.57 -5.35
N ALA A 121 -21.07 8.04 -5.61
CA ALA A 121 -22.24 7.71 -4.80
C ALA A 121 -22.52 6.20 -4.76
N ALA A 122 -22.45 5.54 -5.91
CA ALA A 122 -22.64 4.09 -6.00
C ALA A 122 -21.55 3.32 -5.21
N ALA A 123 -20.32 3.75 -5.29
CA ALA A 123 -19.20 3.17 -4.55
C ALA A 123 -19.34 3.37 -3.03
N LEU A 124 -19.73 4.56 -2.57
CA LEU A 124 -19.99 4.83 -1.15
C LEU A 124 -21.11 3.94 -0.59
N LEU A 125 -22.17 3.71 -1.37
CA LEU A 125 -23.26 2.79 -0.98
C LEU A 125 -22.75 1.34 -0.85
N ARG A 126 -21.88 0.87 -1.75
CA ARG A 126 -21.27 -0.44 -1.67
C ARG A 126 -20.35 -0.56 -0.46
N ALA A 127 -19.48 0.42 -0.25
CA ALA A 127 -18.57 0.47 0.89
C ALA A 127 -19.32 0.44 2.23
N SER A 128 -20.47 1.14 2.35
CA SER A 128 -21.30 1.13 3.56
C SER A 128 -21.92 -0.24 3.89
N ARG A 129 -21.97 -1.17 2.91
CA ARG A 129 -22.42 -2.55 3.07
C ARG A 129 -21.27 -3.52 3.35
N GLY A 130 -20.04 -3.01 3.46
CA GLY A 130 -18.84 -3.83 3.63
C GLY A 130 -18.32 -4.45 2.33
N GLU A 131 -18.78 -3.99 1.17
CA GLU A 131 -18.25 -4.43 -0.12
C GLU A 131 -16.99 -3.61 -0.45
N PRO A 132 -15.87 -4.22 -0.84
CA PRO A 132 -14.70 -3.48 -1.27
C PRO A 132 -14.99 -2.72 -2.57
N VAL A 133 -14.49 -1.51 -2.68
CA VAL A 133 -14.65 -0.66 -3.86
C VAL A 133 -13.29 -0.16 -4.34
N MET A 134 -13.09 -0.19 -5.66
CA MET A 134 -11.83 0.26 -6.23
C MET A 134 -12.03 0.70 -7.68
N SER A 135 -11.57 1.92 -8.02
CA SER A 135 -11.51 2.39 -9.40
C SER A 135 -10.47 1.58 -10.20
N SER A 136 -10.54 1.65 -11.52
CA SER A 136 -9.69 0.87 -12.43
C SER A 136 -8.20 1.09 -12.16
N ARG A 137 -7.78 2.34 -12.03
CA ARG A 137 -6.36 2.68 -11.83
C ARG A 137 -5.76 2.13 -10.53
N PRO A 138 -6.37 2.29 -9.34
CA PRO A 138 -5.91 1.61 -8.13
C PRO A 138 -5.87 0.09 -8.25
N THR A 139 -6.83 -0.50 -8.97
CA THR A 139 -6.86 -1.94 -9.22
C THR A 139 -5.64 -2.38 -10.03
N GLU A 140 -5.30 -1.66 -11.11
CA GLU A 140 -4.11 -1.93 -11.92
C GLU A 140 -2.82 -1.81 -11.10
N MET A 141 -2.71 -0.78 -10.26
CA MET A 141 -1.56 -0.59 -9.38
C MET A 141 -1.40 -1.76 -8.41
N LEU A 142 -2.48 -2.18 -7.75
CA LEU A 142 -2.46 -3.31 -6.83
C LEU A 142 -2.06 -4.62 -7.54
N VAL A 143 -2.60 -4.88 -8.73
CA VAL A 143 -2.24 -6.05 -9.54
C VAL A 143 -0.76 -6.02 -9.91
N ASN A 144 -0.24 -4.88 -10.36
CA ASN A 144 1.17 -4.72 -10.73
C ASN A 144 2.09 -4.92 -9.52
N ALA A 145 1.77 -4.32 -8.38
CA ALA A 145 2.52 -4.47 -7.12
C ALA A 145 2.54 -5.94 -6.67
N TYR A 146 1.39 -6.61 -6.70
CA TYR A 146 1.28 -8.04 -6.37
C TYR A 146 2.13 -8.91 -7.30
N GLN A 147 2.08 -8.66 -8.61
CA GLN A 147 2.89 -9.40 -9.58
C GLN A 147 4.39 -9.18 -9.40
N ALA A 148 4.80 -7.94 -9.08
CA ALA A 148 6.19 -7.62 -8.79
C ALA A 148 6.69 -8.37 -7.54
N GLU A 149 5.90 -8.37 -6.48
CA GLU A 149 6.21 -9.11 -5.25
C GLU A 149 6.28 -10.63 -5.48
N GLN A 150 5.36 -11.20 -6.27
CA GLN A 150 5.41 -12.63 -6.63
C GLN A 150 6.68 -12.96 -7.43
N ARG A 151 7.05 -12.12 -8.40
CA ARG A 151 8.31 -12.32 -9.15
C ARG A 151 9.52 -12.26 -8.22
N ARG A 152 9.55 -11.32 -7.28
CA ARG A 152 10.62 -11.20 -6.28
C ARG A 152 10.72 -12.45 -5.42
N ARG A 153 9.62 -12.92 -4.86
CA ARG A 153 9.57 -14.14 -4.04
C ARG A 153 10.03 -15.39 -4.81
N HIS A 154 9.61 -15.53 -6.07
CA HIS A 154 10.04 -16.64 -6.91
C HIS A 154 11.55 -16.57 -7.19
N ALA A 155 12.10 -15.39 -7.47
CA ALA A 155 13.53 -15.21 -7.69
C ALA A 155 14.34 -15.52 -6.42
N GLU A 156 13.89 -15.06 -5.25
CA GLU A 156 14.51 -15.36 -3.96
C GLU A 156 14.48 -16.87 -3.66
N ALA A 157 13.34 -17.53 -3.84
CA ALA A 157 13.19 -18.98 -3.64
C ALA A 157 14.08 -19.78 -4.60
N HIS A 158 14.18 -19.38 -5.86
CA HIS A 158 15.05 -20.00 -6.83
C HIS A 158 16.53 -19.85 -6.45
N THR A 159 16.94 -18.64 -6.04
CA THR A 159 18.30 -18.39 -5.56
C THR A 159 18.62 -19.26 -4.33
N GLN A 160 17.71 -19.35 -3.35
CA GLN A 160 17.88 -20.19 -2.17
C GLN A 160 18.03 -21.67 -2.55
N GLN A 161 17.27 -22.15 -3.52
CA GLN A 161 17.39 -23.53 -4.02
C GLN A 161 18.75 -23.78 -4.63
N LEU A 162 19.22 -22.90 -5.54
CA LEU A 162 20.54 -23.00 -6.16
C LEU A 162 21.65 -22.99 -5.10
N VAL A 163 21.55 -22.15 -4.09
CA VAL A 163 22.53 -22.12 -2.98
C VAL A 163 22.50 -23.43 -2.18
N ALA A 164 21.32 -24.00 -1.91
CA ALA A 164 21.19 -25.28 -1.18
C ALA A 164 21.79 -26.46 -1.96
N GLU A 165 21.83 -26.40 -3.31
CA GLU A 165 22.45 -27.41 -4.16
C GLU A 165 23.99 -27.27 -4.26
N LEU A 166 24.56 -26.15 -3.81
CA LEU A 166 26.02 -25.99 -3.76
C LEU A 166 26.64 -26.95 -2.75
N PRO A 167 27.88 -27.43 -3.00
CA PRO A 167 28.65 -28.12 -1.98
C PRO A 167 28.78 -27.31 -0.68
N PRO A 168 28.80 -27.96 0.51
CA PRO A 168 28.83 -27.23 1.79
C PRO A 168 29.91 -26.15 1.88
N ARG A 169 31.08 -26.42 1.31
CA ARG A 169 32.20 -25.46 1.30
C ARG A 169 31.92 -24.21 0.47
N LEU A 170 31.19 -24.35 -0.64
CA LEU A 170 30.76 -23.20 -1.45
C LEU A 170 29.64 -22.41 -0.78
N GLN A 171 28.77 -23.07 -0.01
CA GLN A 171 27.76 -22.37 0.79
C GLN A 171 28.41 -21.48 1.87
N GLU A 172 29.47 -21.94 2.53
CA GLU A 172 30.24 -21.11 3.47
C GLU A 172 30.88 -19.89 2.78
N VAL A 173 31.42 -20.08 1.59
CA VAL A 173 31.98 -18.99 0.77
C VAL A 173 30.88 -18.02 0.36
N TYR A 174 29.70 -18.50 -0.06
CA TYR A 174 28.52 -17.68 -0.40
C TYR A 174 28.12 -16.78 0.79
N ALA A 175 28.00 -17.33 1.99
CA ALA A 175 27.67 -16.55 3.18
C ALA A 175 28.69 -15.42 3.41
N CYS A 176 29.98 -15.74 3.34
CA CYS A 176 31.05 -14.73 3.47
C CYS A 176 31.01 -13.65 2.36
N LEU A 177 30.62 -14.01 1.14
CA LEU A 177 30.47 -13.06 0.03
C LEU A 177 29.33 -12.07 0.28
N LEU A 178 28.19 -12.54 0.82
CA LEU A 178 27.05 -11.70 1.19
C LEU A 178 27.37 -10.73 2.32
N GLU A 179 28.20 -11.14 3.29
CA GLU A 179 28.69 -10.25 4.35
C GLU A 179 29.70 -9.19 3.84
N GLY A 180 30.03 -9.21 2.55
CA GLY A 180 30.98 -8.26 1.96
C GLY A 180 32.43 -8.51 2.33
N LEU A 181 32.79 -9.69 2.87
CA LEU A 181 34.15 -10.00 3.30
C LEU A 181 35.13 -10.03 2.12
N THR A 182 36.31 -9.44 2.28
CA THR A 182 37.40 -9.53 1.29
C THR A 182 37.94 -10.94 1.16
N ASN A 183 38.52 -11.31 0.00
CA ASN A 183 39.10 -12.64 -0.20
C ASN A 183 40.11 -13.02 0.89
N ARG A 184 40.89 -12.05 1.35
CA ARG A 184 41.83 -12.24 2.48
C ARG A 184 41.14 -12.57 3.79
N ARG A 185 39.98 -11.95 4.09
CA ARG A 185 39.19 -12.27 5.28
C ARG A 185 38.53 -13.63 5.15
N ILE A 186 37.93 -13.96 4.01
CA ILE A 186 37.33 -15.27 3.72
C ILE A 186 38.40 -16.37 3.87
N ALA A 187 39.60 -16.19 3.27
CA ALA A 187 40.69 -17.13 3.36
C ALA A 187 41.06 -17.46 4.83
N ARG A 188 41.13 -16.44 5.69
CA ARG A 188 41.39 -16.61 7.15
C ARG A 188 40.23 -17.27 7.86
N THR A 189 38.97 -16.87 7.57
CA THR A 189 37.78 -17.40 8.24
C THR A 189 37.57 -18.89 7.94
N LEU A 190 37.83 -19.29 6.70
CA LEU A 190 37.60 -20.65 6.22
C LEU A 190 38.87 -21.53 6.20
N ASP A 191 40.00 -21.01 6.66
CA ASP A 191 41.31 -21.65 6.65
C ASP A 191 41.71 -22.24 5.27
N ILE A 192 41.68 -21.40 4.24
CA ILE A 192 42.07 -21.72 2.86
C ILE A 192 42.93 -20.61 2.25
N SER A 193 43.53 -20.87 1.09
CA SER A 193 44.32 -19.84 0.39
C SER A 193 43.43 -18.79 -0.27
N GLU A 194 43.93 -17.55 -0.42
CA GLU A 194 43.24 -16.49 -1.17
C GLU A 194 42.97 -16.90 -2.64
N ASN A 195 43.84 -17.72 -3.21
CA ASN A 195 43.66 -18.26 -4.57
C ASN A 195 42.46 -19.23 -4.61
N THR A 196 42.34 -20.10 -3.61
CA THR A 196 41.19 -21.02 -3.46
C THR A 196 39.89 -20.22 -3.32
N VAL A 197 39.90 -19.13 -2.54
CA VAL A 197 38.72 -18.23 -2.40
C VAL A 197 38.30 -17.65 -3.75
N ARG A 198 39.25 -17.23 -4.62
CA ARG A 198 38.91 -16.72 -5.96
C ARG A 198 38.21 -17.76 -6.82
N ILE A 199 38.69 -19.00 -6.79
CA ILE A 199 38.09 -20.13 -7.56
C ILE A 199 36.67 -20.37 -6.99
N TYR A 200 36.53 -20.56 -5.69
CA TYR A 200 35.24 -20.82 -5.05
C TYR A 200 34.25 -19.67 -5.22
N ALA A 201 34.69 -18.43 -5.16
CA ALA A 201 33.84 -17.27 -5.47
C ALA A 201 33.29 -17.32 -6.91
N SER A 202 34.11 -17.72 -7.88
CA SER A 202 33.66 -17.91 -9.26
C SER A 202 32.65 -19.06 -9.38
N GLU A 203 32.93 -20.18 -8.70
CA GLU A 203 32.04 -21.36 -8.68
C GLU A 203 30.69 -21.07 -7.97
N VAL A 204 30.64 -20.13 -7.04
CA VAL A 204 29.42 -19.63 -6.41
C VAL A 204 28.66 -18.67 -7.32
N LEU A 205 29.35 -17.70 -7.92
CA LEU A 205 28.72 -16.64 -8.70
C LEU A 205 28.09 -17.16 -10.00
N HIS A 206 28.78 -18.06 -10.71
CA HIS A 206 28.38 -18.54 -12.03
C HIS A 206 27.02 -19.25 -12.03
N PRO A 207 26.72 -20.23 -11.16
CA PRO A 207 25.40 -20.89 -11.09
C PRO A 207 24.27 -19.93 -10.70
N LEU A 208 24.60 -18.88 -9.93
CA LEU A 208 23.65 -17.86 -9.49
C LEU A 208 23.42 -16.76 -10.54
N GLY A 209 24.06 -16.86 -11.72
CA GLY A 209 23.93 -15.91 -12.82
C GLY A 209 24.60 -14.55 -12.58
N HIS A 210 25.54 -14.46 -11.63
CA HIS A 210 26.26 -13.22 -11.31
C HIS A 210 27.68 -13.22 -11.88
N THR A 211 28.11 -12.07 -12.36
CA THR A 211 29.46 -11.85 -12.88
C THR A 211 30.40 -11.25 -11.85
N SER A 212 29.86 -10.67 -10.79
CA SER A 212 30.63 -10.00 -9.75
C SER A 212 29.99 -10.14 -8.36
N ARG A 213 30.83 -9.99 -7.33
CA ARG A 213 30.35 -9.90 -5.93
C ARG A 213 29.38 -8.74 -5.72
N THR A 214 29.64 -7.59 -6.32
CA THR A 214 28.80 -6.40 -6.20
C THR A 214 27.40 -6.69 -6.72
N GLU A 215 27.29 -7.41 -7.83
CA GLU A 215 26.03 -7.83 -8.42
C GLU A 215 25.28 -8.82 -7.51
N LEU A 216 25.99 -9.79 -6.91
CA LEU A 216 25.42 -10.72 -5.95
C LEU A 216 24.84 -9.99 -4.73
N ILE A 217 25.60 -9.05 -4.15
CA ILE A 217 25.16 -8.28 -2.98
C ILE A 217 23.98 -7.38 -3.34
N ALA A 218 24.02 -6.69 -4.48
CA ALA A 218 22.92 -5.86 -4.96
C ALA A 218 21.64 -6.68 -5.15
N SER A 219 21.73 -7.85 -5.80
CA SER A 219 20.62 -8.77 -5.97
C SER A 219 20.04 -9.25 -4.64
N ALA A 220 20.88 -9.55 -3.64
CA ALA A 220 20.44 -9.99 -2.32
C ALA A 220 19.78 -8.86 -1.49
N LEU A 221 20.14 -7.60 -1.74
CA LEU A 221 19.54 -6.42 -1.09
C LEU A 221 18.28 -5.92 -1.81
N GLY A 222 17.93 -6.50 -2.96
CA GLY A 222 16.74 -6.13 -3.73
C GLY A 222 16.86 -4.77 -4.43
N THR A 223 18.11 -4.32 -4.71
CA THR A 223 18.40 -3.07 -5.46
C THR A 223 18.78 -3.33 -6.91
#